data_007a94b8a6294fec3428824485043511
#
_entry.id   007a94b8a6294fec3428824485043511
#
_cell.length_a   1.000
_cell.length_b   1.000
_cell.length_c   1.000
_cell.angle_alpha   90.00
_cell.angle_beta   90.00
_cell.angle_gamma   90.00
#
_symmetry.space_group_name_H-M   'P 1'
#
loop_
_entity.id
_entity.type
_entity.pdbx_description
1 polymer ?
#
loop_
_entity_poly.entity_id
_entity_poly.type
_entity_poly.pdbx_seq_one_letter_code
_entity_poly.pdbx_strand_id
1 'polypeptide(L)'
;MIDTISQRIKLRPRDIRRIADRRRGIGCDQVLLVEPPGQPGADFRYRIFNADGSEAGQCGNGARCFARFVRHRRLTHLNKMVVEAGDSLLTLTLCGDHDVEVDMGAPRFAPPDIPLHREQQAQEYELLAA
;
A
#
# COMPACT_ATOMS: atom_id res chain seq x y z
N MET A 1 -3.43 -6.36 8.71
CA MET A 1 -3.59 -4.89 8.73
C MET A 1 -3.70 -4.44 10.18
N ILE A 2 -3.06 -3.32 10.53
CA ILE A 2 -2.96 -2.84 11.92
C ILE A 2 -3.41 -1.37 11.96
N ASP A 3 -4.39 -1.08 12.82
CA ASP A 3 -4.86 0.26 13.12
C ASP A 3 -3.92 0.89 14.15
N THR A 4 -3.19 1.92 13.75
CA THR A 4 -2.32 2.70 14.64
C THR A 4 -2.89 4.07 15.00
N ILE A 5 -4.13 4.36 14.54
CA ILE A 5 -4.87 5.57 14.88
C ILE A 5 -5.51 5.39 16.26
N SER A 6 -6.32 4.32 16.40
CA SER A 6 -7.00 4.00 17.67
C SER A 6 -6.03 3.41 18.70
N GLN A 7 -4.94 2.81 18.25
CA GLN A 7 -3.91 2.20 19.06
C GLN A 7 -2.58 2.91 18.82
N ARG A 8 -2.01 3.55 19.81
CA ARG A 8 -0.70 4.22 19.70
C ARG A 8 0.43 3.21 19.69
N ILE A 9 0.55 2.47 18.58
CA ILE A 9 1.56 1.42 18.40
C ILE A 9 2.67 1.94 17.48
N LYS A 10 3.92 1.73 17.87
CA LYS A 10 5.10 1.92 17.01
C LYS A 10 5.73 0.57 16.76
N LEU A 11 5.73 0.12 15.50
CA LEU A 11 6.34 -1.14 15.08
C LEU A 11 7.72 -0.88 14.48
N ARG A 12 8.69 -1.68 14.89
CA ARG A 12 10.04 -1.71 14.33
C ARG A 12 10.13 -2.87 13.32
N PRO A 13 11.11 -2.87 12.42
CA PRO A 13 11.29 -3.96 11.45
C PRO A 13 11.31 -5.36 12.09
N ARG A 14 11.87 -5.50 13.28
CA ARG A 14 11.88 -6.77 14.04
C ARG A 14 10.47 -7.21 14.46
N ASP A 15 9.61 -6.27 14.80
CA ASP A 15 8.24 -6.54 15.23
C ASP A 15 7.41 -7.00 14.01
N ILE A 16 7.63 -6.36 12.84
CA ILE A 16 7.04 -6.78 11.55
C ILE A 16 7.45 -8.21 11.20
N ARG A 17 8.76 -8.53 11.24
CA ARG A 17 9.25 -9.90 10.98
C ARG A 17 8.60 -10.93 11.88
N ARG A 18 8.44 -10.60 13.16
CA ARG A 18 7.80 -11.51 14.12
C ARG A 18 6.32 -11.72 13.81
N ILE A 19 5.58 -10.65 13.44
CA ILE A 19 4.17 -10.75 13.05
C ILE A 19 4.02 -11.57 11.77
N ALA A 20 4.89 -11.36 10.79
CA ALA A 20 4.84 -12.00 9.47
C ALA A 20 5.31 -13.48 9.50
N ASP A 21 6.04 -13.89 10.52
CA ASP A 21 6.54 -15.28 10.65
C ASP A 21 5.38 -16.27 10.67
N ARG A 22 5.34 -17.18 9.68
CA ARG A 22 4.27 -18.18 9.53
C ARG A 22 4.29 -19.29 10.57
N ARG A 23 5.40 -19.44 11.30
CA ARG A 23 5.55 -20.48 12.32
C ARG A 23 5.40 -19.98 13.75
N ARG A 24 5.80 -18.72 13.99
CA ARG A 24 5.88 -18.12 15.34
C ARG A 24 5.02 -16.88 15.51
N GLY A 25 4.50 -16.32 14.41
CA GLY A 25 3.65 -15.15 14.38
C GLY A 25 2.26 -15.45 13.83
N ILE A 26 1.62 -14.40 13.30
CA ILE A 26 0.32 -14.50 12.60
C ILE A 26 0.52 -15.12 11.21
N GLY A 27 1.64 -14.85 10.56
CA GLY A 27 1.97 -15.31 9.22
C GLY A 27 1.28 -14.50 8.12
N CYS A 28 2.05 -13.74 7.36
CA CYS A 28 1.54 -12.99 6.21
C CYS A 28 2.70 -12.59 5.28
N ASP A 29 2.37 -12.24 4.04
CA ASP A 29 3.35 -11.75 3.08
C ASP A 29 3.68 -10.28 3.32
N GLN A 30 2.68 -9.50 3.76
CA GLN A 30 2.81 -8.08 4.04
C GLN A 30 2.03 -7.67 5.28
N VAL A 31 2.59 -6.71 6.02
CA VAL A 31 1.93 -6.02 7.13
C VAL A 31 1.62 -4.60 6.69
N LEU A 32 0.35 -4.20 6.81
CA LEU A 32 -0.14 -2.90 6.41
C LEU A 32 -0.52 -2.09 7.66
N LEU A 33 -0.04 -0.85 7.74
CA LEU A 33 -0.38 0.07 8.82
C LEU A 33 -1.34 1.15 8.33
N VAL A 34 -2.34 1.43 9.15
CA VAL A 34 -3.26 2.55 9.00
C VAL A 34 -2.82 3.62 9.97
N GLU A 35 -2.33 4.74 9.43
CA GLU A 35 -1.78 5.85 10.22
C GLU A 35 -2.57 7.15 9.97
N PRO A 36 -2.49 8.14 10.88
CA PRO A 36 -2.99 9.48 10.59
C PRO A 36 -2.28 10.08 9.38
N PRO A 37 -2.93 10.99 8.63
CA PRO A 37 -2.29 11.65 7.49
C PRO A 37 -1.08 12.46 7.94
N GLY A 38 -0.02 12.46 7.12
CA GLY A 38 1.19 13.23 7.34
C GLY A 38 1.21 14.55 6.55
N GLN A 39 0.32 14.71 5.55
CA GLN A 39 0.23 15.91 4.73
C GLN A 39 -1.21 16.39 4.53
N PRO A 40 -1.41 17.70 4.27
CA PRO A 40 -2.74 18.24 3.99
C PRO A 40 -3.38 17.61 2.76
N GLY A 41 -4.70 17.39 2.81
CA GLY A 41 -5.46 16.84 1.70
C GLY A 41 -5.53 15.31 1.68
N ALA A 42 -4.81 14.61 2.55
CA ALA A 42 -4.98 13.18 2.77
C ALA A 42 -5.88 12.91 3.98
N ASP A 43 -6.67 11.86 3.90
CA ASP A 43 -7.52 11.38 5.01
C ASP A 43 -6.77 10.41 5.91
N PHE A 44 -5.86 9.64 5.32
CA PHE A 44 -5.04 8.62 5.99
C PHE A 44 -3.67 8.52 5.38
N ARG A 45 -2.75 7.86 6.12
CA ARG A 45 -1.49 7.35 5.62
C ARG A 45 -1.51 5.82 5.64
N TYR A 46 -1.03 5.24 4.55
CA TYR A 46 -0.95 3.82 4.33
C TYR A 46 0.51 3.40 4.18
N ARG A 47 0.99 2.57 5.09
CA ARG A 47 2.35 2.03 5.00
C ARG A 47 2.31 0.52 4.86
N ILE A 48 3.21 0.01 4.04
CA ILE A 48 3.31 -1.41 3.69
C ILE A 48 4.69 -1.90 4.08
N PHE A 49 4.72 -3.04 4.73
CA PHE A 49 5.97 -3.71 5.08
C PHE A 49 5.95 -5.15 4.58
N ASN A 50 7.03 -5.56 3.94
CA ASN A 50 7.28 -6.95 3.58
C ASN A 50 7.55 -7.81 4.82
N ALA A 51 7.48 -9.12 4.66
CA ALA A 51 7.72 -10.07 5.76
C ALA A 51 9.12 -9.95 6.38
N ASP A 52 10.11 -9.45 5.63
CA ASP A 52 11.47 -9.19 6.10
C ASP A 52 11.63 -7.89 6.90
N GLY A 53 10.54 -7.11 7.01
CA GLY A 53 10.50 -5.83 7.71
C GLY A 53 10.95 -4.63 6.88
N SER A 54 11.27 -4.81 5.60
CA SER A 54 11.50 -3.71 4.66
C SER A 54 10.18 -3.01 4.32
N GLU A 55 10.22 -1.70 4.08
CA GLU A 55 9.05 -0.95 3.65
C GLU A 55 8.89 -1.06 2.13
N ALA A 56 7.68 -1.33 1.66
CA ALA A 56 7.31 -1.39 0.25
C ALA A 56 6.58 -0.10 -0.17
N GLY A 57 6.71 0.28 -1.44
CA GLY A 57 6.12 1.53 -1.95
C GLY A 57 4.60 1.45 -2.09
N GLN A 58 4.13 0.67 -3.05
CA GLN A 58 2.71 0.59 -3.39
C GLN A 58 2.23 -0.86 -3.57
N CYS A 59 0.97 -1.12 -3.21
CA CYS A 59 0.30 -2.38 -3.45
C CYS A 59 -1.20 -2.14 -3.68
N GLY A 60 -1.65 -2.26 -4.94
CA GLY A 60 -3.05 -2.03 -5.29
C GLY A 60 -4.03 -2.97 -4.57
N ASN A 61 -3.63 -4.23 -4.35
CA ASN A 61 -4.43 -5.18 -3.57
C ASN A 61 -4.54 -4.74 -2.11
N GLY A 62 -3.43 -4.28 -1.54
CA GLY A 62 -3.39 -3.74 -0.19
C GLY A 62 -4.24 -2.49 -0.03
N ALA A 63 -4.24 -1.59 -1.02
CA ALA A 63 -5.05 -0.37 -1.03
C ALA A 63 -6.56 -0.70 -1.01
N ARG A 64 -7.01 -1.71 -1.78
CA ARG A 64 -8.41 -2.19 -1.71
C ARG A 64 -8.77 -2.73 -0.33
N CYS A 65 -7.91 -3.56 0.24
CA CYS A 65 -8.10 -4.05 1.60
C CYS A 65 -8.11 -2.91 2.63
N PHE A 66 -7.26 -1.90 2.44
CA PHE A 66 -7.17 -0.72 3.29
C PHE A 66 -8.51 0.03 3.35
N ALA A 67 -9.10 0.37 2.19
CA ALA A 67 -10.38 1.07 2.14
C ALA A 67 -11.48 0.32 2.88
N ARG A 68 -11.56 -0.98 2.69
CA ARG A 68 -12.55 -1.84 3.39
C ARG A 68 -12.26 -1.92 4.89
N PHE A 69 -11.01 -2.02 5.28
CA PHE A 69 -10.61 -2.09 6.67
C PHE A 69 -10.98 -0.83 7.45
N VAL A 70 -10.62 0.37 6.94
CA VAL A 70 -10.93 1.63 7.63
C VAL A 70 -12.43 1.86 7.75
N ARG A 71 -13.21 1.43 6.75
CA ARG A 71 -14.66 1.48 6.78
C ARG A 71 -15.24 0.50 7.80
N HIS A 72 -14.78 -0.76 7.80
CA HIS A 72 -15.22 -1.80 8.74
C HIS A 72 -14.88 -1.41 10.19
N ARG A 73 -13.72 -0.85 10.41
CA ARG A 73 -13.29 -0.36 11.74
C ARG A 73 -13.96 0.96 12.15
N ARG A 74 -14.81 1.53 11.30
CA ARG A 74 -15.49 2.82 11.52
C ARG A 74 -14.52 3.99 11.78
N LEU A 75 -13.32 3.93 11.17
CA LEU A 75 -12.36 5.04 11.22
C LEU A 75 -12.78 6.18 10.30
N THR A 76 -13.64 5.90 9.32
CA THR A 76 -14.25 6.89 8.44
C THR A 76 -15.65 6.47 8.00
N HIS A 77 -16.47 7.46 7.63
CA HIS A 77 -17.76 7.26 6.97
C HIS A 77 -17.72 7.64 5.48
N LEU A 78 -16.60 8.12 4.99
CA LEU A 78 -16.40 8.50 3.58
C LEU A 78 -16.41 7.26 2.69
N ASN A 79 -17.07 7.37 1.54
CA ASN A 79 -16.98 6.36 0.48
C ASN A 79 -15.79 6.61 -0.44
N LYS A 80 -15.34 7.87 -0.56
CA LYS A 80 -14.15 8.26 -1.32
C LYS A 80 -13.15 8.88 -0.35
N MET A 81 -11.91 8.41 -0.39
CA MET A 81 -10.85 8.85 0.52
C MET A 81 -9.53 9.00 -0.23
N VAL A 82 -8.72 9.96 0.20
CA VAL A 82 -7.36 10.20 -0.29
C VAL A 82 -6.38 9.62 0.71
N VAL A 83 -5.45 8.80 0.25
CA VAL A 83 -4.54 8.06 1.11
C VAL A 83 -3.09 8.25 0.66
N GLU A 84 -2.22 8.63 1.57
CA GLU A 84 -0.78 8.66 1.32
C GLU A 84 -0.23 7.23 1.23
N ALA A 85 0.49 6.93 0.16
CA ALA A 85 1.21 5.66 -0.03
C ALA A 85 2.62 5.94 -0.54
N GLY A 86 3.60 5.90 0.33
CA GLY A 86 4.95 6.40 0.04
C GLY A 86 4.91 7.89 -0.32
N ASP A 87 5.44 8.24 -1.49
CA ASP A 87 5.47 9.61 -2.03
C ASP A 87 4.25 9.95 -2.89
N SER A 88 3.26 9.05 -2.97
CA SER A 88 2.08 9.21 -3.84
C SER A 88 0.81 9.37 -3.02
N LEU A 89 -0.18 10.05 -3.62
CA LEU A 89 -1.56 10.09 -3.13
C LEU A 89 -2.40 9.14 -3.99
N LEU A 90 -3.10 8.23 -3.34
CA LEU A 90 -4.07 7.34 -3.98
C LEU A 90 -5.48 7.81 -3.64
N THR A 91 -6.37 7.75 -4.63
CA THR A 91 -7.80 7.92 -4.37
C THR A 91 -8.46 6.54 -4.34
N LEU A 92 -9.11 6.24 -3.22
CA LEU A 92 -9.81 4.99 -3.01
C LEU A 92 -11.32 5.27 -2.95
N THR A 93 -12.11 4.56 -3.75
CA THR A 93 -13.57 4.71 -3.77
C THR A 93 -14.22 3.36 -3.49
N LEU A 94 -15.05 3.30 -2.44
CA LEU A 94 -15.87 2.14 -2.14
C LEU A 94 -17.06 2.09 -3.10
N CYS A 95 -17.15 1.05 -3.92
CA CYS A 95 -18.19 0.83 -4.91
C CYS A 95 -19.07 -0.34 -4.44
N GLY A 96 -20.26 0.00 -3.92
CA GLY A 96 -21.17 -1.03 -3.36
C GLY A 96 -20.57 -1.77 -2.15
N ASP A 97 -21.01 -3.01 -1.98
CA ASP A 97 -20.68 -3.79 -0.78
C ASP A 97 -19.31 -4.50 -0.84
N HIS A 98 -18.77 -4.72 -2.02
CA HIS A 98 -17.59 -5.57 -2.17
C HIS A 98 -16.44 -4.92 -2.95
N ASP A 99 -16.71 -4.02 -3.88
CA ASP A 99 -15.72 -3.48 -4.78
C ASP A 99 -15.04 -2.22 -4.25
N VAL A 100 -13.80 -2.01 -4.65
CA VAL A 100 -13.03 -0.80 -4.38
C VAL A 100 -12.29 -0.41 -5.65
N GLU A 101 -12.57 0.79 -6.13
CA GLU A 101 -11.80 1.45 -7.17
C GLU A 101 -10.58 2.12 -6.54
N VAL A 102 -9.42 1.93 -7.16
CA VAL A 102 -8.16 2.55 -6.75
C VAL A 102 -7.59 3.32 -7.92
N ASP A 103 -7.53 4.64 -7.80
CA ASP A 103 -6.80 5.49 -8.73
C ASP A 103 -5.33 5.50 -8.32
N MET A 104 -4.49 4.84 -9.10
CA MET A 104 -3.04 4.74 -8.90
C MET A 104 -2.26 5.75 -9.74
N GLY A 105 -2.95 6.64 -10.45
CA GLY A 105 -2.36 7.61 -11.36
C GLY A 105 -2.00 7.02 -12.74
N ALA A 106 -1.38 7.83 -13.57
CA ALA A 106 -0.98 7.42 -14.92
C ALA A 106 0.22 6.47 -14.87
N PRO A 107 0.20 5.37 -15.65
CA PRO A 107 1.35 4.47 -15.72
C PRO A 107 2.54 5.15 -16.43
N ARG A 108 3.74 4.78 -16.02
CA ARG A 108 4.98 5.25 -16.64
C ARG A 108 5.54 4.14 -17.53
N PHE A 109 5.95 4.51 -18.74
CA PHE A 109 6.46 3.54 -19.73
C PHE A 109 7.85 3.88 -20.25
N ALA A 110 8.37 5.08 -19.94
CA ALA A 110 9.71 5.44 -20.36
C ALA A 110 10.75 4.59 -19.62
N PRO A 111 11.76 4.01 -20.30
CA PRO A 111 12.75 3.15 -19.68
C PRO A 111 13.44 3.74 -18.44
N PRO A 112 13.78 5.05 -18.38
CA PRO A 112 14.35 5.65 -17.18
C PRO A 112 13.42 5.65 -15.95
N ASP A 113 12.09 5.58 -16.17
CA ASP A 113 11.08 5.61 -15.11
C ASP A 113 10.71 4.21 -14.58
N ILE A 114 11.21 3.17 -15.23
CA ILE A 114 10.99 1.76 -14.88
C ILE A 114 12.35 1.05 -14.81
N PRO A 115 12.47 -0.08 -14.07
CA PRO A 115 13.76 -0.78 -13.93
C PRO A 115 14.15 -1.53 -15.22
N LEU A 116 14.25 -0.79 -16.32
CA LEU A 116 14.58 -1.31 -17.64
C LEU A 116 15.76 -0.51 -18.25
N HIS A 117 16.89 -1.18 -18.47
CA HIS A 117 18.08 -0.59 -19.10
C HIS A 117 17.90 -0.53 -20.62
N ARG A 118 17.21 0.49 -21.10
CA ARG A 118 17.05 0.81 -22.53
C ARG A 118 17.07 2.33 -22.73
N GLU A 119 17.53 2.75 -23.90
CA GLU A 119 17.64 4.18 -24.23
C GLU A 119 16.32 4.78 -24.74
N GLN A 120 15.51 3.97 -25.41
CA GLN A 120 14.29 4.44 -26.06
C GLN A 120 13.08 3.57 -25.67
N GLN A 121 11.92 4.20 -25.64
CA GLN A 121 10.66 3.52 -25.44
C GLN A 121 10.28 2.71 -26.70
N ALA A 122 9.87 1.46 -26.51
CA ALA A 122 9.37 0.57 -27.55
C ALA A 122 8.07 -0.12 -27.09
N GLN A 123 7.34 -0.71 -28.03
CA GLN A 123 6.14 -1.48 -27.70
C GLN A 123 6.48 -2.82 -27.05
N GLU A 124 7.62 -3.38 -27.41
CA GLU A 124 8.11 -4.67 -26.90
C GLU A 124 9.60 -4.60 -26.62
N TYR A 125 10.05 -5.35 -25.63
CA TYR A 125 11.46 -5.47 -25.28
C TYR A 125 11.85 -6.93 -25.12
N GLU A 126 12.95 -7.33 -25.73
CA GLU A 126 13.57 -8.62 -25.43
C GLU A 126 14.25 -8.55 -24.07
N LEU A 127 13.85 -9.42 -23.17
CA LEU A 127 14.44 -9.60 -21.84
C LEU A 127 15.25 -10.91 -21.85
N LEU A 128 16.52 -10.82 -21.50
CA LEU A 128 17.34 -11.99 -21.25
C LEU A 128 17.01 -12.46 -19.83
N ALA A 129 16.33 -13.59 -19.71
CA ALA A 129 16.17 -14.28 -18.44
C ALA A 129 17.52 -14.93 -18.07
N ALA A 130 18.02 -14.61 -16.85
CA ALA A 130 19.21 -15.25 -16.30
C ALA A 130 18.87 -16.62 -15.70
#